data_1a816785910a5ef305c79a6393edfef9
#
_entry.id   1a816785910a5ef305c79a6393edfef9
#
_cell.length_a   1.000
_cell.length_b   1.000
_cell.length_c   1.000
_cell.angle_alpha   90.00
_cell.angle_beta   90.00
_cell.angle_gamma   90.00
#
_symmetry.space_group_name_H-M   'P 1'
#
loop_
_entity.id
_entity.type
_entity.pdbx_description
1 polymer ?
#
loop_
_entity_poly.entity_id
_entity_poly.type
_entity_poly.pdbx_seq_one_letter_code
_entity_poly.pdbx_strand_id
1 'polypeptide(L)'
;MLVNRITMSPKVSVVLSLLALMLVTLAWSCRPQAQPAKTVTPVPTPQAAGQILNPPGFPLPVLGKPYPGTGTVLIVNRKEGWVEIEHEEIKDLMPAMQMEFWVRDRSLMKRVRVGDKVDFVVVEDSKGEYLTELKSAAPGR
;
A
#
# COMPACT_ATOMS: atom_id res chain seq x y z
N MET A 1 -34.75 65.30 -3.27
CA MET A 1 -33.55 64.41 -3.22
C MET A 1 -33.52 63.75 -1.92
N LEU A 2 -33.99 62.48 -1.87
CA LEU A 2 -33.93 61.59 -0.67
C LEU A 2 -32.64 60.83 -0.70
N VAL A 3 -31.74 61.13 0.23
CA VAL A 3 -30.54 60.34 0.48
C VAL A 3 -30.91 59.18 1.40
N ASN A 4 -31.02 58.00 0.83
CA ASN A 4 -31.31 56.75 1.55
C ASN A 4 -30.07 56.31 2.35
N ARG A 5 -30.03 56.62 3.66
CA ARG A 5 -28.99 56.12 4.56
C ARG A 5 -29.30 54.66 4.87
N ILE A 6 -28.55 53.76 4.25
CA ILE A 6 -28.57 52.33 4.61
C ILE A 6 -27.87 52.21 5.95
N THR A 7 -28.64 52.08 7.01
CA THR A 7 -28.16 51.74 8.35
C THR A 7 -27.83 50.25 8.36
N MET A 8 -26.57 49.90 8.11
CA MET A 8 -26.10 48.54 8.27
C MET A 8 -26.17 48.14 9.75
N SER A 9 -26.92 47.05 10.04
CA SER A 9 -27.07 46.48 11.36
C SER A 9 -25.69 46.06 11.92
N PRO A 10 -25.37 46.34 13.20
CA PRO A 10 -24.08 46.08 13.81
C PRO A 10 -23.68 44.58 13.74
N LYS A 11 -24.68 43.69 13.64
CA LYS A 11 -24.45 42.23 13.50
C LYS A 11 -23.81 41.88 12.14
N VAL A 12 -24.11 42.59 11.06
CA VAL A 12 -23.54 42.37 9.72
C VAL A 12 -22.08 42.84 9.66
N SER A 13 -21.75 43.94 10.35
CA SER A 13 -20.39 44.49 10.40
C SER A 13 -19.42 43.54 11.15
N VAL A 14 -19.88 42.88 12.23
CA VAL A 14 -19.06 41.94 12.99
C VAL A 14 -18.80 40.66 12.19
N VAL A 15 -19.78 40.17 11.44
CA VAL A 15 -19.61 38.96 10.60
C VAL A 15 -18.62 39.24 9.45
N LEU A 16 -18.69 40.43 8.82
CA LEU A 16 -17.76 40.80 7.76
C LEU A 16 -16.32 40.94 8.28
N SER A 17 -16.14 41.51 9.50
CA SER A 17 -14.81 41.61 10.12
C SER A 17 -14.20 40.25 10.49
N LEU A 18 -15.02 39.31 10.96
CA LEU A 18 -14.56 37.96 11.26
C LEU A 18 -14.18 37.15 9.99
N LEU A 19 -14.91 37.35 8.90
CA LEU A 19 -14.59 36.73 7.60
C LEU A 19 -13.27 37.27 7.01
N ALA A 20 -12.99 38.57 7.16
CA ALA A 20 -11.72 39.15 6.72
C ALA A 20 -10.52 38.66 7.53
N LEU A 21 -10.69 38.39 8.83
CA LEU A 21 -9.62 37.86 9.68
C LEU A 21 -9.28 36.41 9.37
N MET A 22 -10.29 35.61 8.93
CA MET A 22 -10.09 34.21 8.53
C MET A 22 -9.33 34.06 7.22
N LEU A 23 -9.44 34.99 6.29
CA LEU A 23 -8.74 34.98 5.00
C LEU A 23 -7.25 35.30 5.10
N VAL A 24 -6.83 36.02 6.14
CA VAL A 24 -5.41 36.39 6.33
C VAL A 24 -4.60 35.23 6.91
N THR A 25 -5.23 34.29 7.62
CA THR A 25 -4.52 33.15 8.22
C THR A 25 -4.22 32.00 7.25
N LEU A 26 -4.86 31.96 6.08
CA LEU A 26 -4.59 30.91 5.07
C LEU A 26 -3.37 31.21 4.18
N ALA A 27 -2.80 32.39 4.22
CA ALA A 27 -1.68 32.77 3.34
C ALA A 27 -0.29 32.41 3.89
N TRP A 28 -0.18 31.83 5.10
CA TRP A 28 1.12 31.59 5.73
C TRP A 28 1.54 30.12 5.82
N SER A 29 0.83 29.20 5.15
CA SER A 29 1.15 27.77 5.19
C SER A 29 1.90 27.21 3.98
N CYS A 30 2.36 28.05 3.05
CA CYS A 30 3.28 27.62 2.00
C CYS A 30 4.71 28.05 2.32
N ARG A 31 5.29 27.55 3.40
CA ARG A 31 6.74 27.50 3.54
C ARG A 31 7.22 26.23 2.82
N PRO A 32 8.03 26.31 1.76
CA PRO A 32 8.72 25.16 1.25
C PRO A 32 9.67 24.67 2.34
N GLN A 33 9.31 23.58 2.98
CA GLN A 33 10.17 22.88 3.91
C GLN A 33 11.27 22.27 3.04
N ALA A 34 12.46 22.89 3.05
CA ALA A 34 13.66 22.29 2.49
C ALA A 34 13.88 20.96 3.23
N GLN A 35 13.48 19.87 2.63
CA GLN A 35 13.87 18.54 3.08
C GLN A 35 15.40 18.49 3.02
N PRO A 36 16.09 18.08 4.10
CA PRO A 36 17.51 17.80 4.00
C PRO A 36 17.68 16.76 2.88
N ALA A 37 18.52 17.10 1.92
CA ALA A 37 18.89 16.21 0.82
C ALA A 37 19.30 14.87 1.42
N LYS A 38 18.38 13.90 1.40
CA LYS A 38 18.78 12.51 1.58
C LYS A 38 19.71 12.24 0.42
N THR A 39 20.95 11.94 0.73
CA THR A 39 21.94 11.42 -0.19
C THR A 39 21.23 10.44 -1.10
N VAL A 40 21.02 10.85 -2.35
CA VAL A 40 20.44 9.99 -3.37
C VAL A 40 21.50 8.94 -3.64
N THR A 41 21.38 7.80 -2.99
CA THR A 41 22.00 6.57 -3.46
C THR A 41 21.58 6.43 -4.92
N PRO A 42 22.49 6.25 -5.87
CA PRO A 42 22.11 6.19 -7.28
C PRO A 42 21.02 5.14 -7.44
N VAL A 43 19.83 5.61 -7.87
CA VAL A 43 18.74 4.73 -8.29
C VAL A 43 19.34 3.83 -9.37
N PRO A 44 19.38 2.50 -9.18
CA PRO A 44 19.79 1.62 -10.24
C PRO A 44 18.86 1.89 -11.42
N THR A 45 19.45 2.27 -12.55
CA THR A 45 18.80 2.41 -13.86
C THR A 45 17.83 1.23 -14.03
N PRO A 46 16.59 1.45 -14.54
CA PRO A 46 15.70 0.35 -14.87
C PRO A 46 16.41 -0.56 -15.89
N GLN A 47 17.05 -1.59 -15.39
CA GLN A 47 17.61 -2.64 -16.24
C GLN A 47 16.44 -3.41 -16.83
N ALA A 48 16.50 -3.49 -18.14
CA ALA A 48 15.56 -4.13 -19.04
C ALA A 48 14.74 -5.26 -18.41
N ALA A 49 13.42 -5.16 -18.63
CA ALA A 49 12.47 -6.24 -18.39
C ALA A 49 13.05 -7.58 -18.90
N GLY A 50 13.23 -8.55 -18.00
CA GLY A 50 13.53 -9.92 -18.38
C GLY A 50 14.55 -10.70 -17.54
N GLN A 51 15.17 -10.12 -16.54
CA GLN A 51 15.98 -10.93 -15.62
C GLN A 51 15.30 -10.96 -14.25
N ILE A 52 14.70 -12.08 -13.95
CA ILE A 52 14.36 -12.46 -12.57
C ILE A 52 15.72 -12.59 -11.87
N LEU A 53 16.15 -11.50 -11.19
CA LEU A 53 17.35 -11.52 -10.37
C LEU A 53 17.00 -12.31 -9.10
N ASN A 54 17.18 -13.62 -9.15
CA ASN A 54 17.15 -14.41 -7.93
C ASN A 54 18.20 -13.83 -6.97
N PRO A 55 17.83 -13.60 -5.70
CA PRO A 55 18.80 -13.23 -4.68
C PRO A 55 19.92 -14.27 -4.65
N PRO A 56 21.19 -13.85 -4.45
CA PRO A 56 22.29 -14.79 -4.37
C PRO A 56 22.01 -15.86 -3.30
N GLY A 57 22.03 -17.12 -3.68
CA GLY A 57 21.80 -18.26 -2.78
C GLY A 57 20.45 -18.96 -2.96
N PHE A 58 19.53 -18.43 -3.77
CA PHE A 58 18.28 -19.13 -4.09
C PHE A 58 18.36 -19.76 -5.48
N PRO A 59 17.91 -21.03 -5.63
CA PRO A 59 17.84 -21.67 -6.94
C PRO A 59 16.77 -21.01 -7.81
N LEU A 60 16.85 -21.21 -9.12
CA LEU A 60 15.76 -20.79 -10.01
C LEU A 60 14.50 -21.57 -9.67
N PRO A 61 13.34 -20.89 -9.57
CA PRO A 61 12.08 -21.55 -9.24
C PRO A 61 11.71 -22.56 -10.32
N VAL A 62 11.15 -23.69 -9.89
CA VAL A 62 10.71 -24.75 -10.80
C VAL A 62 9.23 -24.54 -11.10
N LEU A 63 8.91 -24.36 -12.38
CA LEU A 63 7.52 -24.13 -12.84
C LEU A 63 6.60 -25.27 -12.39
N GLY A 64 5.47 -24.90 -11.79
CA GLY A 64 4.46 -25.82 -11.29
C GLY A 64 4.81 -26.51 -9.96
N LYS A 65 6.00 -26.29 -9.40
CA LYS A 65 6.35 -26.80 -8.08
C LYS A 65 5.65 -26.01 -6.99
N PRO A 66 4.99 -26.65 -6.01
CA PRO A 66 4.43 -25.98 -4.86
C PRO A 66 5.51 -25.63 -3.83
N TYR A 67 5.48 -24.38 -3.35
CA TYR A 67 6.37 -23.87 -2.32
C TYR A 67 5.53 -23.43 -1.12
N PRO A 68 5.55 -24.16 0.01
CA PRO A 68 4.84 -23.76 1.21
C PRO A 68 5.54 -22.59 1.90
N GLY A 69 4.75 -21.65 2.40
CA GLY A 69 5.22 -20.51 3.15
C GLY A 69 4.29 -20.14 4.28
N THR A 70 4.79 -19.31 5.19
CA THR A 70 4.06 -18.73 6.32
C THR A 70 4.28 -17.24 6.36
N GLY A 71 3.31 -16.49 6.89
CA GLY A 71 3.44 -15.04 6.99
C GLY A 71 2.26 -14.36 7.65
N THR A 72 2.29 -13.03 7.63
CA THR A 72 1.21 -12.18 8.14
C THR A 72 0.60 -11.37 7.00
N VAL A 73 -0.72 -11.38 6.89
CA VAL A 73 -1.45 -10.63 5.85
C VAL A 73 -1.44 -9.13 6.20
N LEU A 74 -0.91 -8.31 5.31
CA LEU A 74 -0.87 -6.86 5.44
C LEU A 74 -2.02 -6.18 4.69
N ILE A 75 -2.32 -6.63 3.47
CA ILE A 75 -3.40 -6.09 2.64
C ILE A 75 -4.18 -7.22 1.99
N VAL A 76 -5.51 -7.03 1.85
CA VAL A 76 -6.37 -7.95 1.11
C VAL A 76 -7.14 -7.16 0.05
N ASN A 77 -6.69 -7.20 -1.20
CA ASN A 77 -7.37 -6.56 -2.32
C ASN A 77 -8.31 -7.54 -3.04
N ARG A 78 -9.52 -7.70 -2.50
CA ARG A 78 -10.53 -8.61 -3.08
C ARG A 78 -11.04 -8.18 -4.45
N LYS A 79 -10.97 -6.88 -4.76
CA LYS A 79 -11.43 -6.34 -6.06
C LYS A 79 -10.52 -6.80 -7.19
N GLU A 80 -9.24 -6.71 -6.99
CA GLU A 80 -8.24 -7.08 -8.00
C GLU A 80 -7.83 -8.55 -7.89
N GLY A 81 -7.82 -9.14 -6.71
CA GLY A 81 -7.55 -10.55 -6.50
C GLY A 81 -6.12 -10.86 -6.05
N TRP A 82 -5.53 -9.96 -5.26
CA TRP A 82 -4.21 -10.16 -4.67
C TRP A 82 -4.21 -9.87 -3.16
N VAL A 83 -3.22 -10.40 -2.48
CA VAL A 83 -2.93 -10.16 -1.07
C VAL A 83 -1.48 -9.76 -0.90
N GLU A 84 -1.20 -8.83 0.02
CA GLU A 84 0.15 -8.50 0.44
C GLU A 84 0.46 -9.24 1.73
N ILE A 85 1.58 -9.96 1.75
CA ILE A 85 2.00 -10.78 2.87
C ILE A 85 3.43 -10.42 3.23
N GLU A 86 3.67 -10.17 4.52
CA GLU A 86 5.00 -10.20 5.11
C GLU A 86 5.30 -11.66 5.45
N HIS A 87 6.08 -12.33 4.61
CA HIS A 87 6.34 -13.75 4.72
C HIS A 87 7.74 -14.04 5.24
N GLU A 88 7.87 -15.17 5.91
CA GLU A 88 9.15 -15.76 6.27
C GLU A 88 9.85 -16.32 5.02
N GLU A 89 11.08 -16.80 5.18
CA GLU A 89 11.78 -17.46 4.07
C GLU A 89 10.94 -18.60 3.48
N ILE A 90 10.70 -18.54 2.18
CA ILE A 90 10.09 -19.63 1.43
C ILE A 90 11.23 -20.48 0.89
N LYS A 91 11.42 -21.66 1.49
CA LYS A 91 12.53 -22.54 1.19
C LYS A 91 12.64 -22.83 -0.31
N ASP A 92 13.84 -22.72 -0.85
CA ASP A 92 14.18 -22.95 -2.25
C ASP A 92 13.49 -21.97 -3.24
N LEU A 93 12.83 -20.91 -2.77
CA LEU A 93 12.16 -19.93 -3.61
C LEU A 93 12.68 -18.53 -3.36
N MET A 94 12.49 -17.97 -2.15
CA MET A 94 12.83 -16.58 -1.86
C MET A 94 13.08 -16.33 -0.37
N PRO A 95 13.90 -15.32 -0.01
CA PRO A 95 14.12 -14.90 1.36
C PRO A 95 12.88 -14.27 1.98
N ALA A 96 12.89 -14.11 3.31
CA ALA A 96 11.85 -13.36 4.02
C ALA A 96 11.73 -11.93 3.49
N MET A 97 10.52 -11.53 3.07
CA MET A 97 10.22 -10.19 2.57
C MET A 97 8.72 -9.89 2.62
N GLN A 98 8.37 -8.69 2.24
CA GLN A 98 7.00 -8.24 2.04
C GLN A 98 6.74 -8.12 0.54
N MET A 99 5.72 -8.82 0.05
CA MET A 99 5.35 -8.74 -1.36
C MET A 99 3.87 -9.04 -1.62
N GLU A 100 3.42 -8.66 -2.81
CA GLU A 100 2.08 -8.94 -3.31
C GLU A 100 2.03 -10.29 -4.01
N PHE A 101 1.02 -11.10 -3.68
CA PHE A 101 0.76 -12.37 -4.33
C PHE A 101 -0.61 -12.35 -4.99
N TRP A 102 -0.69 -12.72 -6.25
CA TRP A 102 -1.94 -12.99 -6.92
C TRP A 102 -2.56 -14.28 -6.41
N VAL A 103 -3.87 -14.29 -6.22
CA VAL A 103 -4.59 -15.45 -5.70
C VAL A 103 -5.35 -16.11 -6.85
N ARG A 104 -5.05 -17.38 -7.12
CA ARG A 104 -5.66 -18.11 -8.23
C ARG A 104 -7.17 -18.30 -8.05
N ASP A 105 -7.59 -18.69 -6.84
CA ASP A 105 -8.99 -18.78 -6.46
C ASP A 105 -9.33 -17.69 -5.44
N ARG A 106 -10.09 -16.69 -5.89
CA ARG A 106 -10.55 -15.59 -5.03
C ARG A 106 -11.36 -16.02 -3.82
N SER A 107 -11.90 -17.24 -3.83
CA SER A 107 -12.63 -17.80 -2.68
C SER A 107 -11.73 -17.94 -1.44
N LEU A 108 -10.44 -18.17 -1.62
CA LEU A 108 -9.45 -18.28 -0.54
C LEU A 108 -9.35 -16.98 0.27
N MET A 109 -9.50 -15.84 -0.38
CA MET A 109 -9.44 -14.52 0.27
C MET A 109 -10.62 -14.24 1.20
N LYS A 110 -11.73 -14.98 1.10
CA LYS A 110 -12.91 -14.78 1.95
C LYS A 110 -12.64 -15.13 3.42
N ARG A 111 -11.67 -15.99 3.66
CA ARG A 111 -11.36 -16.56 4.98
C ARG A 111 -10.21 -15.86 5.71
N VAL A 112 -9.56 -14.88 5.05
CA VAL A 112 -8.41 -14.18 5.61
C VAL A 112 -8.68 -12.70 5.78
N ARG A 113 -8.05 -12.09 6.79
CA ARG A 113 -8.15 -10.68 7.14
C ARG A 113 -6.76 -10.10 7.32
N VAL A 114 -6.66 -8.78 7.26
CA VAL A 114 -5.45 -8.04 7.61
C VAL A 114 -5.07 -8.36 9.07
N GLY A 115 -3.80 -8.68 9.29
CA GLY A 115 -3.24 -9.09 10.58
C GLY A 115 -3.31 -10.59 10.86
N ASP A 116 -4.00 -11.40 10.04
CA ASP A 116 -4.02 -12.84 10.22
C ASP A 116 -2.63 -13.44 9.90
N LYS A 117 -2.18 -14.36 10.75
CA LYS A 117 -1.12 -15.29 10.39
C LYS A 117 -1.69 -16.35 9.46
N VAL A 118 -0.99 -16.62 8.37
CA VAL A 118 -1.45 -17.53 7.33
C VAL A 118 -0.39 -18.53 6.93
N ASP A 119 -0.86 -19.73 6.59
CA ASP A 119 -0.12 -20.73 5.84
C ASP A 119 -0.60 -20.65 4.39
N PHE A 120 0.34 -20.63 3.45
CA PHE A 120 0.01 -20.50 2.03
C PHE A 120 0.92 -21.38 1.17
N VAL A 121 0.55 -21.57 -0.08
CA VAL A 121 1.36 -22.28 -1.08
C VAL A 121 1.49 -21.39 -2.31
N VAL A 122 2.74 -21.08 -2.67
CA VAL A 122 3.09 -20.36 -3.91
C VAL A 122 3.39 -21.38 -4.99
N VAL A 123 2.92 -21.09 -6.19
CA VAL A 123 3.29 -21.83 -7.40
C VAL A 123 3.67 -20.80 -8.46
N GLU A 124 4.78 -21.02 -9.13
CA GLU A 124 5.18 -20.25 -10.30
C GLU A 124 4.74 -20.93 -11.59
N ASP A 125 4.18 -20.16 -12.49
CA ASP A 125 3.90 -20.59 -13.86
C ASP A 125 4.47 -19.59 -14.88
N SER A 126 4.19 -19.79 -16.16
CA SER A 126 4.65 -18.92 -17.24
C SER A 126 4.13 -17.48 -17.16
N LYS A 127 3.18 -17.17 -16.27
CA LYS A 127 2.57 -15.85 -16.07
C LYS A 127 3.03 -15.17 -14.78
N GLY A 128 3.79 -15.89 -13.93
CA GLY A 128 4.32 -15.41 -12.66
C GLY A 128 3.88 -16.25 -11.48
N GLU A 129 4.09 -15.70 -10.29
CA GLU A 129 3.81 -16.36 -9.01
C GLU A 129 2.38 -16.11 -8.56
N TYR A 130 1.74 -17.15 -8.04
CA TYR A 130 0.39 -17.04 -7.50
C TYR A 130 0.15 -18.02 -6.35
N LEU A 131 -0.79 -17.67 -5.47
CA LEU A 131 -1.22 -18.53 -4.37
C LEU A 131 -2.27 -19.53 -4.86
N THR A 132 -2.01 -20.81 -4.58
CA THR A 132 -2.97 -21.90 -4.79
C THR A 132 -3.69 -22.29 -3.51
N GLU A 133 -3.06 -22.05 -2.36
CA GLU A 133 -3.65 -22.23 -1.03
C GLU A 133 -3.39 -20.98 -0.18
N LEU A 134 -4.36 -20.67 0.68
CA LEU A 134 -4.28 -19.58 1.65
C LEU A 134 -5.21 -19.93 2.83
N LYS A 135 -4.62 -20.19 3.99
CA LYS A 135 -5.34 -20.62 5.18
C LYS A 135 -4.90 -19.77 6.37
N SER A 136 -5.84 -19.34 7.22
CA SER A 136 -5.47 -18.71 8.48
C SER A 136 -4.85 -19.77 9.39
N ALA A 137 -3.63 -19.52 9.88
CA ALA A 137 -2.90 -20.40 10.79
C ALA A 137 -3.52 -20.41 12.20
N ALA A 138 -4.28 -19.35 12.57
CA ALA A 138 -5.06 -19.31 13.79
C ALA A 138 -6.55 -19.45 13.45
N PRO A 139 -7.29 -20.36 14.11
CA PRO A 139 -8.75 -20.36 13.99
C PRO A 139 -9.25 -19.02 14.51
N GLY A 140 -9.93 -18.26 13.63
CA GLY A 140 -10.47 -16.94 13.96
C GLY A 140 -11.28 -16.97 15.25
N ARG A 141 -10.88 -16.11 16.21
CA ARG A 141 -11.73 -15.77 17.38
C ARG A 141 -12.79 -14.77 16.96
#